data_ba18104c0f665c28d622abe2ce9c07da
#
_entry.id   ba18104c0f665c28d622abe2ce9c07da
#
_cell.length_a   1.000
_cell.length_b   1.000
_cell.length_c   1.000
_cell.angle_alpha   90.00
_cell.angle_beta   90.00
_cell.angle_gamma   90.00
#
_symmetry.space_group_name_H-M   'P 1'
#
loop_
_entity.id
_entity.type
_entity.pdbx_description
1 polymer ?
#
loop_
_entity_poly.entity_id
_entity_poly.type
_entity_poly.pdbx_seq_one_letter_code
_entity_poly.pdbx_strand_id
1 'polypeptide(L)'
;MEKAKLHNVERFPAAHAVGKALGKARAFIGRQKHNYRVAITRSAANSFLANFTAQYDSIYTVALGADSVELGTVNSIGNGIAALISTPAGWLMDRYGIKRFYLLGMGLLAGAALVYALAPDWQAIIAATILLSISMRLTGTGCSVICADSVHNEDRATAQNLCVTFASLLSMIAPLLAAPLVTTFGGMTAEGIRPLYYVRFAGYGFVFLFVAAQLREPRPARGSEAGTDPGFIGGFRQLLEGGGPLRRWIVVSSLTWLPMAMTSPFLQLFDATLNLI
;
A
#
# COMPACT_ATOMS: atom_id res chain seq x y z
N MET A 1 47.02 22.73 -36.52
CA MET A 1 47.47 22.08 -35.28
C MET A 1 46.48 22.45 -34.18
N GLU A 2 45.39 21.68 -34.05
CA GLU A 2 44.55 21.72 -32.84
C GLU A 2 43.68 20.45 -32.83
N LYS A 3 44.32 19.33 -32.65
CA LYS A 3 43.72 18.06 -32.21
C LYS A 3 44.20 17.84 -30.80
N ALA A 4 43.32 17.81 -29.82
CA ALA A 4 43.45 17.18 -28.56
C ALA A 4 42.82 18.00 -27.42
N LYS A 5 41.49 17.95 -27.30
CA LYS A 5 40.83 18.11 -25.99
C LYS A 5 39.37 17.58 -26.02
N LEU A 6 39.23 16.36 -26.58
CA LEU A 6 38.00 15.58 -26.39
C LEU A 6 38.35 14.36 -25.52
N HIS A 7 38.66 14.59 -24.27
CA HIS A 7 38.73 13.47 -23.32
C HIS A 7 38.62 13.97 -21.88
N ASN A 8 37.41 14.26 -21.49
CA ASN A 8 36.95 14.10 -20.11
C ASN A 8 35.43 14.24 -20.15
N VAL A 9 34.75 13.21 -20.62
CA VAL A 9 33.37 12.97 -20.24
C VAL A 9 33.46 12.66 -18.74
N GLU A 10 33.24 13.69 -17.91
CA GLU A 10 33.11 13.59 -16.48
C GLU A 10 32.12 12.47 -16.21
N ARG A 11 32.62 11.34 -15.72
CA ARG A 11 31.80 10.25 -15.19
C ARG A 11 30.87 10.86 -14.15
N PHE A 12 29.59 10.90 -14.46
CA PHE A 12 28.54 11.50 -13.65
C PHE A 12 28.78 11.22 -12.17
N PRO A 13 29.04 12.26 -11.33
CA PRO A 13 29.26 12.08 -9.90
C PRO A 13 28.03 11.46 -9.21
N ALA A 14 26.85 11.56 -9.85
CA ALA A 14 25.61 10.95 -9.42
C ALA A 14 25.66 9.42 -9.35
N ALA A 15 26.26 8.72 -10.31
CA ALA A 15 26.32 7.25 -10.31
C ALA A 15 27.17 6.71 -9.14
N HIS A 16 28.27 7.37 -8.83
CA HIS A 16 29.12 7.01 -7.68
C HIS A 16 28.44 7.30 -6.34
N ALA A 17 27.71 8.42 -6.25
CA ALA A 17 26.93 8.78 -5.05
C ALA A 17 25.79 7.79 -4.80
N VAL A 18 25.06 7.40 -5.85
CA VAL A 18 23.99 6.38 -5.79
C VAL A 18 24.55 5.02 -5.37
N GLY A 19 25.67 4.58 -5.95
CA GLY A 19 26.32 3.32 -5.55
C GLY A 19 26.74 3.30 -4.08
N LYS A 20 27.29 4.41 -3.58
CA LYS A 20 27.66 4.58 -2.16
C LYS A 20 26.43 4.58 -1.24
N ALA A 21 25.34 5.24 -1.65
CA ALA A 21 24.08 5.25 -0.91
C ALA A 21 23.45 3.85 -0.83
N LEU A 22 23.41 3.12 -1.96
CA LEU A 22 22.93 1.74 -2.00
C LEU A 22 23.79 0.80 -1.14
N GLY A 23 25.11 0.97 -1.14
CA GLY A 23 26.02 0.21 -0.28
C GLY A 23 25.73 0.44 1.20
N LYS A 24 25.52 1.70 1.61
CA LYS A 24 25.15 2.05 2.99
C LYS A 24 23.76 1.48 3.37
N ALA A 25 22.79 1.58 2.49
CA ALA A 25 21.44 1.01 2.71
C ALA A 25 21.50 -0.52 2.85
N ARG A 26 22.26 -1.21 2.00
CA ARG A 26 22.47 -2.67 2.09
C ARG A 26 23.14 -3.07 3.40
N ALA A 27 24.18 -2.34 3.82
CA ALA A 27 24.87 -2.58 5.09
C ALA A 27 23.94 -2.33 6.29
N PHE A 28 23.09 -1.31 6.22
CA PHE A 28 22.07 -1.01 7.24
C PHE A 28 21.06 -2.16 7.35
N ILE A 29 20.44 -2.57 6.23
CA ILE A 29 19.46 -3.65 6.19
C ILE A 29 20.08 -4.97 6.67
N GLY A 30 21.36 -5.21 6.35
CA GLY A 30 22.11 -6.41 6.78
C GLY A 30 22.25 -6.53 8.29
N ARG A 31 22.31 -5.42 9.02
CA ARG A 31 22.43 -5.39 10.49
C ARG A 31 21.10 -5.55 11.22
N GLN A 32 19.98 -5.33 10.54
CA GLN A 32 18.65 -5.37 11.15
C GLN A 32 18.14 -6.80 11.33
N LYS A 33 17.16 -6.96 12.24
CA LYS A 33 16.52 -8.25 12.52
C LYS A 33 15.85 -8.83 11.27
N HIS A 34 15.69 -10.16 11.25
CA HIS A 34 15.09 -10.89 10.13
C HIS A 34 13.70 -10.34 9.72
N ASN A 35 12.82 -10.04 10.68
CA ASN A 35 11.49 -9.50 10.41
C ASN A 35 11.52 -8.18 9.65
N TYR A 36 12.51 -7.30 9.89
CA TYR A 36 12.65 -6.06 9.12
C TYR A 36 12.97 -6.33 7.65
N ARG A 37 13.83 -7.31 7.36
CA ARG A 37 14.15 -7.70 5.97
C ARG A 37 12.91 -8.25 5.26
N VAL A 38 12.11 -9.06 5.94
CA VAL A 38 10.84 -9.55 5.42
C VAL A 38 9.87 -8.39 5.16
N ALA A 39 9.78 -7.44 6.09
CA ALA A 39 8.89 -6.29 5.96
C ALA A 39 9.26 -5.36 4.79
N ILE A 40 10.57 -5.06 4.58
CA ILE A 40 11.01 -4.21 3.48
C ILE A 40 10.79 -4.88 2.11
N THR A 41 11.11 -6.18 2.00
CA THR A 41 10.88 -6.95 0.76
C THR A 41 9.40 -7.01 0.42
N ARG A 42 8.56 -7.30 1.41
CA ARG A 42 7.10 -7.29 1.26
C ARG A 42 6.57 -5.91 0.88
N SER A 43 7.04 -4.84 1.53
CA SER A 43 6.59 -3.47 1.25
C SER A 43 6.91 -3.07 -0.20
N ALA A 44 8.12 -3.38 -0.66
CA ALA A 44 8.53 -3.13 -2.04
C ALA A 44 7.69 -3.93 -3.06
N ALA A 45 7.47 -5.23 -2.82
CA ALA A 45 6.65 -6.07 -3.67
C ALA A 45 5.18 -5.62 -3.69
N ASN A 46 4.62 -5.26 -2.51
CA ASN A 46 3.26 -4.75 -2.40
C ASN A 46 3.08 -3.43 -3.17
N SER A 47 4.03 -2.49 -3.05
CA SER A 47 3.96 -1.21 -3.76
C SER A 47 4.08 -1.40 -5.27
N PHE A 48 4.93 -2.31 -5.72
CA PHE A 48 5.02 -2.69 -7.13
C PHE A 48 3.68 -3.22 -7.66
N LEU A 49 3.11 -4.24 -7.00
CA LEU A 49 1.85 -4.87 -7.41
C LEU A 49 0.66 -3.92 -7.33
N ALA A 50 0.63 -3.03 -6.33
CA ALA A 50 -0.41 -2.01 -6.22
C ALA A 50 -0.33 -1.01 -7.37
N ASN A 51 0.87 -0.49 -7.68
CA ASN A 51 1.06 0.49 -8.76
C ASN A 51 0.97 -0.14 -10.16
N PHE A 52 1.05 -1.47 -10.25
CA PHE A 52 0.87 -2.20 -11.51
C PHE A 52 -0.55 -2.04 -12.08
N THR A 53 -1.55 -1.86 -11.23
CA THR A 53 -2.95 -1.66 -11.63
C THR A 53 -3.50 -0.28 -11.28
N ALA A 54 -2.89 0.45 -10.36
CA ALA A 54 -3.45 1.68 -9.77
C ALA A 54 -3.94 2.70 -10.80
N GLN A 55 -3.23 2.84 -11.92
CA GLN A 55 -3.60 3.77 -12.99
C GLN A 55 -4.82 3.30 -13.79
N TYR A 56 -5.12 2.01 -13.73
CA TYR A 56 -6.20 1.39 -14.50
C TYR A 56 -7.46 1.12 -13.66
N ASP A 57 -7.39 1.24 -12.32
CA ASP A 57 -8.50 0.86 -11.43
C ASP A 57 -9.80 1.64 -11.75
N SER A 58 -9.72 2.97 -11.95
CA SER A 58 -10.89 3.79 -12.32
C SER A 58 -11.34 3.55 -13.77
N ILE A 59 -10.38 3.41 -14.69
CA ILE A 59 -10.65 3.15 -16.12
C ILE A 59 -11.35 1.80 -16.26
N TYR A 60 -10.89 0.78 -15.54
CA TYR A 60 -11.48 -0.54 -15.54
C TYR A 60 -12.92 -0.54 -15.01
N THR A 61 -13.19 0.21 -13.93
CA THR A 61 -14.53 0.33 -13.37
C THR A 61 -15.50 0.97 -14.37
N VAL A 62 -15.07 2.02 -15.07
CA VAL A 62 -15.86 2.66 -16.13
C VAL A 62 -16.02 1.73 -17.35
N ALA A 63 -14.97 1.00 -17.75
CA ALA A 63 -15.04 0.02 -18.84
C ALA A 63 -16.00 -1.15 -18.53
N LEU A 64 -16.29 -1.42 -17.24
CA LEU A 64 -17.32 -2.36 -16.80
C LEU A 64 -18.72 -1.75 -16.73
N GLY A 65 -18.91 -0.52 -17.23
CA GLY A 65 -20.19 0.14 -17.38
C GLY A 65 -20.57 1.12 -16.26
N ALA A 66 -19.65 1.46 -15.35
CA ALA A 66 -19.92 2.47 -14.33
C ALA A 66 -19.91 3.89 -14.92
N ASP A 67 -20.87 4.70 -14.49
CA ASP A 67 -20.82 6.15 -14.71
C ASP A 67 -19.96 6.86 -13.64
N SER A 68 -19.85 8.20 -13.75
CA SER A 68 -19.06 8.98 -12.81
C SER A 68 -19.62 8.97 -11.39
N VAL A 69 -20.94 8.87 -11.22
CA VAL A 69 -21.59 8.81 -9.91
C VAL A 69 -21.38 7.46 -9.26
N GLU A 70 -21.49 6.40 -10.06
CA GLU A 70 -21.27 5.02 -9.63
C GLU A 70 -19.80 4.80 -9.23
N LEU A 71 -18.84 5.34 -10.00
CA LEU A 71 -17.43 5.34 -9.64
C LEU A 71 -17.17 6.05 -8.29
N GLY A 72 -17.80 7.22 -8.10
CA GLY A 72 -17.75 7.94 -6.82
C GLY A 72 -18.34 7.13 -5.67
N THR A 73 -19.43 6.40 -5.92
CA THR A 73 -20.11 5.53 -4.96
C THR A 73 -19.19 4.36 -4.53
N VAL A 74 -18.57 3.68 -5.50
CA VAL A 74 -17.60 2.60 -5.22
C VAL A 74 -16.48 3.08 -4.29
N ASN A 75 -15.88 4.23 -4.60
CA ASN A 75 -14.80 4.81 -3.78
C ASN A 75 -15.30 5.26 -2.40
N SER A 76 -16.51 5.83 -2.32
CA SER A 76 -17.10 6.28 -1.05
C SER A 76 -17.39 5.10 -0.10
N ILE A 77 -17.91 3.99 -0.62
CA ILE A 77 -18.13 2.75 0.13
C ILE A 77 -16.80 2.23 0.67
N GLY A 78 -15.76 2.16 -0.17
CA GLY A 78 -14.42 1.73 0.23
C GLY A 78 -13.86 2.57 1.36
N ASN A 79 -13.92 3.90 1.27
CA ASN A 79 -13.45 4.83 2.28
C ASN A 79 -14.28 4.74 3.58
N GLY A 80 -15.59 4.57 3.47
CA GLY A 80 -16.48 4.39 4.62
C GLY A 80 -16.14 3.11 5.41
N ILE A 81 -15.98 1.99 4.72
CA ILE A 81 -15.56 0.72 5.34
C ILE A 81 -14.17 0.84 5.96
N ALA A 82 -13.23 1.49 5.27
CA ALA A 82 -11.89 1.74 5.80
C ALA A 82 -11.94 2.53 7.13
N ALA A 83 -12.78 3.56 7.21
CA ALA A 83 -12.96 4.37 8.41
C ALA A 83 -13.54 3.54 9.58
N LEU A 84 -14.59 2.75 9.31
CA LEU A 84 -15.23 1.91 10.31
C LEU A 84 -14.28 0.85 10.89
N ILE A 85 -13.44 0.25 10.05
CA ILE A 85 -12.57 -0.87 10.44
C ILE A 85 -11.25 -0.39 11.05
N SER A 86 -10.81 0.84 10.80
CA SER A 86 -9.50 1.34 11.26
C SER A 86 -9.27 1.16 12.76
N THR A 87 -10.25 1.54 13.59
CA THR A 87 -10.12 1.48 15.04
C THR A 87 -10.24 0.05 15.58
N PRO A 88 -11.23 -0.77 15.16
CA PRO A 88 -11.32 -2.17 15.59
C PRO A 88 -10.10 -3.00 15.17
N ALA A 89 -9.54 -2.75 13.98
CA ALA A 89 -8.39 -3.48 13.46
C ALA A 89 -7.16 -3.36 14.37
N GLY A 90 -6.86 -2.13 14.85
CA GLY A 90 -5.77 -1.90 15.80
C GLY A 90 -5.96 -2.69 17.10
N TRP A 91 -7.13 -2.56 17.72
CA TRP A 91 -7.45 -3.28 18.95
C TRP A 91 -7.39 -4.81 18.82
N LEU A 92 -7.90 -5.35 17.71
CA LEU A 92 -7.83 -6.79 17.41
C LEU A 92 -6.39 -7.27 17.25
N MET A 93 -5.54 -6.50 16.58
CA MET A 93 -4.13 -6.83 16.40
C MET A 93 -3.37 -6.86 17.72
N ASP A 94 -3.63 -5.91 18.62
CA ASP A 94 -2.99 -5.85 19.93
C ASP A 94 -3.39 -7.04 20.81
N ARG A 95 -4.64 -7.50 20.71
CA ARG A 95 -5.18 -8.58 21.54
C ARG A 95 -4.85 -9.99 21.05
N TYR A 96 -4.91 -10.23 19.75
CA TYR A 96 -4.82 -11.59 19.17
C TYR A 96 -3.52 -11.87 18.43
N GLY A 97 -2.62 -10.88 18.38
CA GLY A 97 -1.33 -11.00 17.72
C GLY A 97 -1.30 -10.45 16.30
N ILE A 98 -0.23 -9.73 16.01
CA ILE A 98 -0.07 -8.95 14.78
C ILE A 98 0.06 -9.85 13.55
N LYS A 99 0.80 -10.96 13.65
CA LYS A 99 1.06 -11.86 12.52
C LYS A 99 -0.22 -12.41 11.90
N ARG A 100 -1.17 -12.86 12.73
CA ARG A 100 -2.43 -13.46 12.24
C ARG A 100 -3.26 -12.48 11.44
N PHE A 101 -3.47 -11.27 11.99
CA PHE A 101 -4.24 -10.23 11.31
C PHE A 101 -3.53 -9.65 10.08
N TYR A 102 -2.20 -9.59 10.13
CA TYR A 102 -1.39 -9.20 9.00
C TYR A 102 -1.52 -10.18 7.83
N LEU A 103 -1.45 -11.49 8.09
CA LEU A 103 -1.65 -12.53 7.09
C LEU A 103 -3.10 -12.54 6.58
N LEU A 104 -4.09 -12.36 7.47
CA LEU A 104 -5.48 -12.20 7.06
C LEU A 104 -5.62 -11.03 6.07
N GLY A 105 -5.05 -9.87 6.39
CA GLY A 105 -5.06 -8.71 5.50
C GLY A 105 -4.43 -9.00 4.15
N MET A 106 -3.32 -9.73 4.11
CA MET A 106 -2.67 -10.12 2.85
C MET A 106 -3.49 -11.11 2.04
N GLY A 107 -4.18 -12.04 2.70
CA GLY A 107 -5.13 -12.95 2.06
C GLY A 107 -6.31 -12.21 1.43
N LEU A 108 -6.87 -11.24 2.17
CA LEU A 108 -7.93 -10.35 1.65
C LEU A 108 -7.45 -9.50 0.46
N LEU A 109 -6.18 -9.07 0.47
CA LEU A 109 -5.58 -8.33 -0.63
C LEU A 109 -5.50 -9.16 -1.91
N ALA A 110 -5.08 -10.42 -1.80
CA ALA A 110 -5.10 -11.37 -2.91
C ALA A 110 -6.54 -11.66 -3.36
N GLY A 111 -7.46 -11.88 -2.42
CA GLY A 111 -8.88 -12.06 -2.71
C GLY A 111 -9.50 -10.87 -3.45
N ALA A 112 -9.18 -9.65 -3.04
CA ALA A 112 -9.63 -8.43 -3.74
C ALA A 112 -9.14 -8.43 -5.20
N ALA A 113 -7.87 -8.73 -5.44
CA ALA A 113 -7.32 -8.80 -6.79
C ALA A 113 -8.02 -9.88 -7.65
N LEU A 114 -8.39 -11.02 -7.05
CA LEU A 114 -9.15 -12.08 -7.73
C LEU A 114 -10.56 -11.61 -8.08
N VAL A 115 -11.25 -10.92 -7.17
CA VAL A 115 -12.60 -10.37 -7.44
C VAL A 115 -12.53 -9.33 -8.57
N TYR A 116 -11.51 -8.45 -8.59
CA TYR A 116 -11.26 -7.55 -9.72
C TYR A 116 -11.07 -8.33 -11.03
N ALA A 117 -10.27 -9.40 -11.03
CA ALA A 117 -10.00 -10.21 -12.23
C ALA A 117 -11.24 -10.91 -12.78
N LEU A 118 -12.17 -11.32 -11.90
CA LEU A 118 -13.38 -12.06 -12.26
C LEU A 118 -14.63 -11.17 -12.40
N ALA A 119 -14.52 -9.86 -12.16
CA ALA A 119 -15.66 -8.95 -12.17
C ALA A 119 -16.39 -8.97 -13.52
N PRO A 120 -17.70 -9.31 -13.56
CA PRO A 120 -18.51 -9.24 -14.76
C PRO A 120 -19.00 -7.80 -15.01
N ASP A 121 -19.24 -7.05 -13.96
CA ASP A 121 -19.79 -5.69 -13.97
C ASP A 121 -19.15 -4.82 -12.86
N TRP A 122 -19.46 -3.53 -12.87
CA TRP A 122 -18.93 -2.59 -11.89
C TRP A 122 -19.41 -2.86 -10.44
N GLN A 123 -20.56 -3.50 -10.25
CA GLN A 123 -21.09 -3.81 -8.91
C GLN A 123 -20.18 -4.81 -8.20
N ALA A 124 -19.59 -5.75 -8.92
CA ALA A 124 -18.60 -6.67 -8.36
C ALA A 124 -17.37 -5.94 -7.82
N ILE A 125 -17.02 -4.78 -8.40
CA ILE A 125 -15.91 -3.94 -7.92
C ILE A 125 -16.17 -3.40 -6.51
N ILE A 126 -17.43 -3.18 -6.11
CA ILE A 126 -17.77 -2.77 -4.73
C ILE A 126 -17.23 -3.80 -3.73
N ALA A 127 -17.50 -5.09 -3.97
CA ALA A 127 -17.01 -6.16 -3.10
C ALA A 127 -15.46 -6.19 -3.07
N ALA A 128 -14.82 -6.05 -4.21
CA ALA A 128 -13.37 -5.98 -4.31
C ALA A 128 -12.79 -4.79 -3.54
N THR A 129 -13.42 -3.61 -3.65
CA THR A 129 -13.00 -2.38 -2.96
C THR A 129 -13.20 -2.50 -1.44
N ILE A 130 -14.25 -3.15 -0.97
CA ILE A 130 -14.45 -3.46 0.45
C ILE A 130 -13.30 -4.35 0.97
N LEU A 131 -13.00 -5.45 0.28
CA LEU A 131 -11.91 -6.35 0.65
C LEU A 131 -10.56 -5.62 0.66
N LEU A 132 -10.31 -4.80 -0.35
CA LEU A 132 -9.10 -3.99 -0.47
C LEU A 132 -8.99 -3.01 0.71
N SER A 133 -10.07 -2.33 1.06
CA SER A 133 -10.11 -1.34 2.15
C SER A 133 -9.81 -1.98 3.51
N ILE A 134 -10.41 -3.13 3.80
CA ILE A 134 -10.13 -3.91 5.01
C ILE A 134 -8.66 -4.35 5.03
N SER A 135 -8.19 -4.94 3.92
CA SER A 135 -6.81 -5.40 3.77
C SER A 135 -5.79 -4.29 4.04
N MET A 136 -6.00 -3.11 3.46
CA MET A 136 -5.10 -1.96 3.63
C MET A 136 -4.98 -1.52 5.08
N ARG A 137 -6.07 -1.57 5.86
CA ARG A 137 -6.03 -1.22 7.29
C ARG A 137 -5.27 -2.27 8.10
N LEU A 138 -5.53 -3.55 7.87
CA LEU A 138 -4.84 -4.63 8.55
C LEU A 138 -3.33 -4.65 8.22
N THR A 139 -2.98 -4.55 6.95
CA THR A 139 -1.56 -4.62 6.53
C THR A 139 -0.79 -3.35 6.84
N GLY A 140 -1.40 -2.17 6.75
CA GLY A 140 -0.76 -0.89 7.03
C GLY A 140 -0.33 -0.77 8.49
N THR A 141 -1.25 -1.00 9.43
CA THR A 141 -0.96 -1.00 10.86
C THR A 141 0.08 -2.06 11.22
N GLY A 142 -0.09 -3.30 10.72
CA GLY A 142 0.85 -4.39 11.00
C GLY A 142 2.27 -4.11 10.51
N CYS A 143 2.42 -3.51 9.33
CA CYS A 143 3.75 -3.18 8.79
C CYS A 143 4.50 -2.17 9.67
N SER A 144 3.82 -1.12 10.11
CA SER A 144 4.41 -0.08 10.98
C SER A 144 4.88 -0.67 12.30
N VAL A 145 4.09 -1.56 12.92
CA VAL A 145 4.45 -2.21 14.18
C VAL A 145 5.60 -3.19 13.99
N ILE A 146 5.59 -4.03 12.94
CA ILE A 146 6.68 -4.97 12.64
C ILE A 146 8.00 -4.22 12.42
N CYS A 147 7.98 -3.09 11.70
CA CYS A 147 9.16 -2.25 11.51
C CYS A 147 9.65 -1.67 12.85
N ALA A 148 8.73 -1.14 13.67
CA ALA A 148 9.08 -0.53 14.96
C ALA A 148 9.69 -1.54 15.95
N ASP A 149 9.20 -2.78 15.98
CA ASP A 149 9.71 -3.84 16.88
C ASP A 149 10.99 -4.51 16.38
N SER A 150 11.28 -4.39 15.10
CA SER A 150 12.42 -5.06 14.47
C SER A 150 13.67 -4.20 14.40
N VAL A 151 13.59 -2.93 14.77
CA VAL A 151 14.66 -1.94 14.65
C VAL A 151 14.88 -1.22 15.99
N HIS A 152 16.12 -0.82 16.28
CA HIS A 152 16.42 -0.01 17.46
C HIS A 152 15.77 1.38 17.37
N ASN A 153 15.43 1.99 18.52
CA ASN A 153 14.72 3.27 18.57
C ASN A 153 15.40 4.38 17.76
N GLU A 154 16.74 4.45 17.81
CA GLU A 154 17.55 5.43 17.09
C GLU A 154 17.47 5.29 15.57
N ASP A 155 17.26 4.07 15.09
CA ASP A 155 17.25 3.72 13.67
C ASP A 155 15.84 3.70 13.05
N ARG A 156 14.77 3.90 13.84
CA ARG A 156 13.37 3.74 13.38
C ARG A 156 13.02 4.66 12.21
N ALA A 157 13.39 5.94 12.31
CA ALA A 157 13.12 6.90 11.24
C ALA A 157 13.84 6.52 9.94
N THR A 158 15.10 6.12 10.03
CA THR A 158 15.90 5.66 8.89
C THR A 158 15.31 4.38 8.28
N ALA A 159 14.92 3.43 9.11
CA ALA A 159 14.30 2.17 8.66
C ALA A 159 12.97 2.40 7.93
N GLN A 160 12.11 3.26 8.48
CA GLN A 160 10.83 3.60 7.86
C GLN A 160 11.03 4.30 6.50
N ASN A 161 11.94 5.28 6.44
CA ASN A 161 12.23 5.98 5.20
C ASN A 161 12.87 5.06 4.14
N LEU A 162 13.73 4.13 4.53
CA LEU A 162 14.27 3.13 3.60
C LEU A 162 13.16 2.21 3.06
N CYS A 163 12.22 1.76 3.90
CA CYS A 163 11.05 1.01 3.43
C CYS A 163 10.27 1.77 2.36
N VAL A 164 9.96 3.05 2.61
CA VAL A 164 9.23 3.90 1.66
C VAL A 164 10.05 4.14 0.39
N THR A 165 11.34 4.44 0.50
CA THR A 165 12.22 4.69 -0.66
C THR A 165 12.32 3.46 -1.56
N PHE A 166 12.56 2.27 -1.01
CA PHE A 166 12.62 1.04 -1.82
C PHE A 166 11.26 0.72 -2.46
N ALA A 167 10.18 0.90 -1.72
CA ALA A 167 8.83 0.72 -2.24
C ALA A 167 8.54 1.68 -3.41
N SER A 168 8.90 2.96 -3.28
CA SER A 168 8.71 3.97 -4.32
C SER A 168 9.57 3.71 -5.56
N LEU A 169 10.83 3.34 -5.38
CA LEU A 169 11.71 3.02 -6.51
C LEU A 169 11.19 1.84 -7.32
N LEU A 170 10.71 0.80 -6.65
CA LEU A 170 10.18 -0.37 -7.34
C LEU A 170 8.82 -0.08 -7.99
N SER A 171 8.00 0.77 -7.38
CA SER A 171 6.70 1.17 -7.92
C SER A 171 6.81 2.00 -9.21
N MET A 172 7.92 2.73 -9.43
CA MET A 172 8.14 3.49 -10.67
C MET A 172 8.25 2.60 -11.91
N ILE A 173 8.69 1.35 -11.74
CA ILE A 173 8.85 0.40 -12.85
C ILE A 173 7.50 -0.26 -13.19
N ALA A 174 6.58 -0.34 -12.25
CA ALA A 174 5.33 -1.06 -12.40
C ALA A 174 4.47 -0.58 -13.59
N PRO A 175 4.21 0.72 -13.81
CA PRO A 175 3.44 1.20 -14.95
C PRO A 175 4.11 0.92 -16.29
N LEU A 176 5.44 0.95 -16.34
CA LEU A 176 6.21 0.65 -17.56
C LEU A 176 6.03 -0.79 -18.02
N LEU A 177 5.81 -1.71 -17.10
CA LEU A 177 5.53 -3.12 -17.41
C LEU A 177 4.04 -3.37 -17.64
N ALA A 178 3.16 -2.60 -17.01
CA ALA A 178 1.72 -2.74 -17.17
C ALA A 178 1.23 -2.24 -18.54
N ALA A 179 1.77 -1.13 -19.04
CA ALA A 179 1.32 -0.51 -20.30
C ALA A 179 1.43 -1.43 -21.51
N PRO A 180 2.58 -2.11 -21.80
CA PRO A 180 2.66 -3.06 -22.90
C PRO A 180 1.69 -4.23 -22.76
N LEU A 181 1.43 -4.68 -21.53
CA LEU A 181 0.49 -5.76 -21.29
C LEU A 181 -0.94 -5.34 -21.70
N VAL A 182 -1.38 -4.16 -21.28
CA VAL A 182 -2.69 -3.63 -21.67
C VAL A 182 -2.81 -3.47 -23.17
N THR A 183 -1.81 -2.92 -23.82
CA THR A 183 -1.84 -2.72 -25.29
C THR A 183 -1.90 -4.04 -26.07
N THR A 184 -1.23 -5.09 -25.61
CA THR A 184 -1.24 -6.41 -26.29
C THR A 184 -2.55 -7.16 -26.11
N PHE A 185 -3.30 -6.92 -25.03
CA PHE A 185 -4.55 -7.63 -24.72
C PHE A 185 -5.82 -6.86 -25.08
N GLY A 186 -5.74 -5.77 -25.81
CA GLY A 186 -6.92 -5.07 -26.32
C GLY A 186 -7.10 -3.62 -25.83
N GLY A 187 -6.03 -3.02 -25.29
CA GLY A 187 -6.04 -1.60 -24.91
C GLY A 187 -6.84 -1.29 -23.64
N MET A 188 -7.39 -0.08 -23.56
CA MET A 188 -8.11 0.41 -22.38
C MET A 188 -9.56 -0.10 -22.31
N THR A 189 -9.75 -1.39 -22.57
CA THR A 189 -11.03 -2.09 -22.44
C THR A 189 -11.01 -2.97 -21.19
N ALA A 190 -12.19 -3.42 -20.74
CA ALA A 190 -12.29 -4.35 -19.63
C ALA A 190 -11.46 -5.63 -19.86
N GLU A 191 -11.49 -6.16 -21.10
CA GLU A 191 -10.73 -7.37 -21.46
C GLU A 191 -9.22 -7.12 -21.48
N GLY A 192 -8.79 -5.95 -21.97
CA GLY A 192 -7.37 -5.58 -22.03
C GLY A 192 -6.73 -5.33 -20.66
N ILE A 193 -7.51 -4.83 -19.69
CA ILE A 193 -7.03 -4.53 -18.34
C ILE A 193 -7.10 -5.75 -17.41
N ARG A 194 -8.06 -6.65 -17.61
CA ARG A 194 -8.29 -7.84 -16.78
C ARG A 194 -7.05 -8.70 -16.50
N PRO A 195 -6.13 -8.97 -17.47
CA PRO A 195 -4.91 -9.73 -17.25
C PRO A 195 -4.00 -9.15 -16.16
N LEU A 196 -4.00 -7.82 -15.96
CA LEU A 196 -3.22 -7.17 -14.91
C LEU A 196 -3.65 -7.64 -13.51
N TYR A 197 -4.95 -7.84 -13.33
CA TYR A 197 -5.48 -8.30 -12.03
C TYR A 197 -5.16 -9.77 -11.76
N TYR A 198 -5.06 -10.62 -12.78
CA TYR A 198 -4.56 -11.98 -12.61
C TYR A 198 -3.09 -12.00 -12.20
N VAL A 199 -2.25 -11.16 -12.82
CA VAL A 199 -0.84 -11.00 -12.42
C VAL A 199 -0.74 -10.47 -11.01
N ARG A 200 -1.55 -9.48 -10.65
CA ARG A 200 -1.62 -8.91 -9.30
C ARG A 200 -2.06 -9.96 -8.27
N PHE A 201 -3.06 -10.79 -8.58
CA PHE A 201 -3.50 -11.90 -7.73
C PHE A 201 -2.38 -12.91 -7.49
N ALA A 202 -1.74 -13.39 -8.55
CA ALA A 202 -0.61 -14.33 -8.45
C ALA A 202 0.55 -13.75 -7.65
N GLY A 203 0.88 -12.47 -7.89
CA GLY A 203 1.91 -11.75 -7.15
C GLY A 203 1.60 -11.62 -5.65
N TYR A 204 0.38 -11.25 -5.30
CA TYR A 204 -0.05 -11.18 -3.89
C TYR A 204 -0.09 -12.56 -3.24
N GLY A 205 -0.49 -13.60 -3.96
CA GLY A 205 -0.42 -14.98 -3.49
C GLY A 205 1.01 -15.40 -3.16
N PHE A 206 1.96 -15.10 -4.04
CA PHE A 206 3.37 -15.35 -3.79
C PHE A 206 3.91 -14.57 -2.57
N VAL A 207 3.59 -13.27 -2.47
CA VAL A 207 4.00 -12.44 -1.33
C VAL A 207 3.35 -12.94 -0.03
N PHE A 208 2.10 -13.38 -0.06
CA PHE A 208 1.42 -14.00 1.08
C PHE A 208 2.17 -15.25 1.56
N LEU A 209 2.48 -16.19 0.66
CA LEU A 209 3.22 -17.41 0.99
C LEU A 209 4.62 -17.09 1.53
N PHE A 210 5.32 -16.15 0.90
CA PHE A 210 6.62 -15.69 1.36
C PHE A 210 6.57 -15.15 2.79
N VAL A 211 5.62 -14.27 3.09
CA VAL A 211 5.48 -13.68 4.44
C VAL A 211 4.99 -14.72 5.45
N ALA A 212 4.06 -15.60 5.08
CA ALA A 212 3.59 -16.67 5.97
C ALA A 212 4.73 -17.58 6.43
N ALA A 213 5.65 -17.90 5.50
CA ALA A 213 6.81 -18.75 5.78
C ALA A 213 7.92 -18.04 6.57
N GLN A 214 8.16 -16.75 6.29
CA GLN A 214 9.34 -16.04 6.81
C GLN A 214 9.06 -15.15 8.02
N LEU A 215 7.83 -14.65 8.19
CA LEU A 215 7.52 -13.73 9.28
C LEU A 215 7.41 -14.47 10.61
N ARG A 216 8.24 -14.06 11.57
CA ARG A 216 8.16 -14.51 12.95
C ARG A 216 7.29 -13.55 13.76
N GLU A 217 6.52 -14.05 14.75
CA GLU A 217 5.71 -13.18 15.61
C GLU A 217 6.59 -12.10 16.26
N PRO A 218 6.31 -10.80 16.05
CA PRO A 218 7.16 -9.71 16.54
C PRO A 218 7.14 -9.62 18.07
N ARG A 219 5.97 -9.75 18.65
CA ARG A 219 5.73 -9.81 20.10
C ARG A 219 4.69 -10.89 20.39
N PRO A 220 4.83 -11.63 21.50
CA PRO A 220 3.70 -12.40 21.99
C PRO A 220 2.53 -11.43 22.21
N ALA A 221 1.32 -11.84 21.79
CA ALA A 221 0.12 -11.09 22.11
C ALA A 221 0.19 -10.71 23.60
N ARG A 222 0.06 -9.42 23.93
CA ARG A 222 -0.06 -9.01 25.34
C ARG A 222 -1.27 -9.76 25.88
N GLY A 223 -1.01 -10.90 26.49
CA GLY A 223 -2.00 -11.57 27.30
C GLY A 223 -2.46 -10.51 28.29
N SER A 224 -3.76 -10.27 28.31
CA SER A 224 -4.41 -9.36 29.23
C SER A 224 -3.73 -9.46 30.60
N GLU A 225 -2.81 -8.54 30.91
CA GLU A 225 -2.54 -8.28 32.32
C GLU A 225 -3.90 -7.84 32.86
N ALA A 226 -4.46 -8.70 33.67
CA ALA A 226 -5.80 -8.55 34.27
C ALA A 226 -5.75 -7.33 35.20
N GLY A 227 -6.00 -6.17 34.65
CA GLY A 227 -6.02 -4.90 35.35
C GLY A 227 -6.45 -3.80 34.40
N THR A 228 -7.75 -3.50 34.35
CA THR A 228 -8.35 -2.28 33.78
C THR A 228 -8.08 -2.07 32.28
N ASP A 229 -8.38 -3.05 31.44
CA ASP A 229 -8.55 -2.78 30.01
C ASP A 229 -9.94 -2.13 29.83
N PRO A 230 -10.07 -0.83 29.49
CA PRO A 230 -11.35 -0.13 29.41
C PRO A 230 -12.25 -0.66 28.29
N GLY A 231 -11.88 -1.75 27.63
CA GLY A 231 -12.56 -2.27 26.46
C GLY A 231 -12.46 -1.31 25.27
N PHE A 232 -12.86 -1.76 24.10
CA PHE A 232 -12.81 -0.96 22.86
C PHE A 232 -13.54 0.39 23.00
N ILE A 233 -14.76 0.39 23.56
CA ILE A 233 -15.60 1.61 23.72
C ILE A 233 -15.02 2.55 24.78
N GLY A 234 -14.51 2.01 25.88
CA GLY A 234 -13.88 2.82 26.93
C GLY A 234 -12.60 3.50 26.48
N GLY A 235 -11.73 2.80 25.72
CA GLY A 235 -10.53 3.37 25.12
C GLY A 235 -10.85 4.48 24.11
N PHE A 236 -11.88 4.30 23.28
CA PHE A 236 -12.32 5.31 22.33
C PHE A 236 -12.90 6.55 23.04
N ARG A 237 -13.67 6.36 24.09
CA ARG A 237 -14.20 7.45 24.94
C ARG A 237 -13.08 8.24 25.61
N GLN A 238 -12.08 7.57 26.19
CA GLN A 238 -10.89 8.22 26.78
C GLN A 238 -10.11 9.05 25.75
N LEU A 239 -9.99 8.59 24.51
CA LEU A 239 -9.36 9.35 23.42
C LEU A 239 -10.14 10.63 23.09
N LEU A 240 -11.45 10.59 23.08
CA LEU A 240 -12.31 11.76 22.82
C LEU A 240 -12.34 12.74 24.01
N GLU A 241 -12.27 12.24 25.25
CA GLU A 241 -12.22 13.04 26.47
C GLU A 241 -10.82 13.63 26.75
N GLY A 242 -9.77 13.04 26.17
CA GLY A 242 -8.35 13.27 26.51
C GLY A 242 -7.69 14.55 26.03
N GLY A 243 -8.39 15.51 25.40
CA GLY A 243 -7.82 16.83 25.26
C GLY A 243 -8.00 17.59 23.94
N GLY A 244 -8.00 18.91 24.05
CA GLY A 244 -8.12 19.88 22.96
C GLY A 244 -7.10 19.75 21.82
N PRO A 245 -5.81 19.45 22.08
CA PRO A 245 -4.80 19.28 21.04
C PRO A 245 -5.10 18.14 20.06
N LEU A 246 -5.53 16.97 20.55
CA LEU A 246 -5.87 15.81 19.71
C LEU A 246 -7.10 16.11 18.84
N ARG A 247 -8.12 16.73 19.42
CA ARG A 247 -9.33 17.11 18.69
C ARG A 247 -9.04 18.11 17.57
N ARG A 248 -8.19 19.13 17.85
CA ARG A 248 -7.74 20.09 16.82
C ARG A 248 -6.97 19.40 15.70
N TRP A 249 -6.06 18.48 16.05
CA TRP A 249 -5.29 17.74 15.07
C TRP A 249 -6.19 16.89 14.16
N ILE A 250 -7.20 16.19 14.73
CA ILE A 250 -8.18 15.42 13.96
C ILE A 250 -8.93 16.32 12.96
N VAL A 251 -9.44 17.46 13.43
CA VAL A 251 -10.20 18.40 12.56
C VAL A 251 -9.32 18.93 11.43
N VAL A 252 -8.12 19.42 11.72
CA VAL A 252 -7.20 19.96 10.71
C VAL A 252 -6.82 18.88 9.71
N SER A 253 -6.46 17.69 10.17
CA SER A 253 -6.11 16.58 9.27
C SER A 253 -7.28 16.18 8.39
N SER A 254 -8.51 16.09 8.93
CA SER A 254 -9.70 15.75 8.14
C SER A 254 -9.98 16.80 7.06
N LEU A 255 -9.88 18.09 7.39
CA LEU A 255 -10.08 19.17 6.42
C LEU A 255 -9.01 19.18 5.32
N THR A 256 -7.78 18.82 5.65
CA THR A 256 -6.67 18.76 4.67
C THR A 256 -6.82 17.59 3.70
N TRP A 257 -7.29 16.42 4.20
CA TRP A 257 -7.43 15.22 3.38
C TRP A 257 -8.71 15.18 2.54
N LEU A 258 -9.75 15.91 2.94
CA LEU A 258 -11.06 15.89 2.28
C LEU A 258 -10.99 16.26 0.78
N PRO A 259 -10.38 17.38 0.35
CA PRO A 259 -10.29 17.74 -1.07
C PRO A 259 -9.54 16.69 -1.89
N MET A 260 -8.47 16.15 -1.34
CA MET A 260 -7.66 15.13 -2.01
C MET A 260 -8.43 13.81 -2.20
N ALA A 261 -9.21 13.41 -1.19
CA ALA A 261 -10.06 12.23 -1.28
C ALA A 261 -11.19 12.38 -2.32
N MET A 262 -11.71 13.59 -2.49
CA MET A 262 -12.76 13.86 -3.49
C MET A 262 -12.23 13.87 -4.92
N THR A 263 -11.03 14.37 -5.16
CA THR A 263 -10.48 14.53 -6.53
C THR A 263 -9.73 13.29 -7.03
N SER A 264 -9.11 12.51 -6.15
CA SER A 264 -8.23 11.40 -6.54
C SER A 264 -8.87 10.34 -7.47
N PRO A 265 -10.15 9.93 -7.33
CA PRO A 265 -10.75 8.92 -8.21
C PRO A 265 -10.93 9.41 -9.65
N PHE A 266 -11.17 10.71 -9.82
CA PHE A 266 -11.49 11.32 -11.11
C PHE A 266 -10.25 11.79 -11.89
N LEU A 267 -9.11 11.96 -11.21
CA LEU A 267 -7.88 12.44 -11.82
C LEU A 267 -7.43 11.52 -12.97
N GLN A 268 -7.50 10.22 -12.76
CA GLN A 268 -7.11 9.20 -13.75
C GLN A 268 -8.02 9.22 -14.99
N LEU A 269 -9.33 9.45 -14.81
CA LEU A 269 -10.27 9.58 -15.91
C LEU A 269 -10.03 10.88 -16.70
N PHE A 270 -9.73 11.97 -16.01
CA PHE A 270 -9.43 13.25 -16.63
C PHE A 270 -8.18 13.15 -17.52
N ASP A 271 -7.11 12.55 -17.00
CA ASP A 271 -5.88 12.33 -17.78
C ASP A 271 -6.11 11.43 -18.99
N ALA A 272 -6.93 10.38 -18.86
CA ALA A 272 -7.28 9.49 -19.96
C ALA A 272 -8.08 10.21 -21.05
N THR A 273 -9.02 11.09 -20.68
CA THR A 273 -9.82 11.86 -21.65
C THR A 273 -9.01 12.92 -22.38
N LEU A 274 -8.04 13.58 -21.70
CA LEU A 274 -7.16 14.56 -22.34
C LEU A 274 -6.21 13.95 -23.37
N ASN A 275 -5.76 12.70 -23.15
CA ASN A 275 -4.88 12.00 -24.10
C ASN A 275 -5.61 11.39 -25.29
N LEU A 276 -6.95 11.45 -25.33
CA LEU A 276 -7.80 11.01 -26.45
C LEU A 276 -8.21 12.16 -27.37
N ILE A 277 -7.93 13.41 -27.00
CA ILE A 277 -8.14 14.63 -27.78
C ILE A 277 -6.82 15.05 -28.43
#